data_cc093bec28eb88d99882d782423a0486
#
_entry.id   cc093bec28eb88d99882d782423a0486
#
_cell.length_a   1.000
_cell.length_b   1.000
_cell.length_c   1.000
_cell.angle_alpha   90.00
_cell.angle_beta   90.00
_cell.angle_gamma   90.00
#
_symmetry.space_group_name_H-M   'P 1'
#
loop_
_entity.id
_entity.type
_entity.pdbx_description
1 polymer ?
#
loop_
_entity_poly.entity_id
_entity_poly.type
_entity_poly.pdbx_seq_one_letter_code
_entity_poly.pdbx_strand_id
1 'polypeptide(L)'
;RRQRQMCIRDSWECNCGKYKRIRFRGKVCEKCGVEVTRAKVRRERMGHIELAAPVSHIWYFKGTPSRIGQMLDISPKRLEEVLYFTKYIVIDPGEAKELSKNQLLEEKEYANFRTKYGSDFKAGMGAEAIKELLQEIDLEKLSAELKEELSATQQGQKRVKLLKRLDVVEAFLQSHNRPEWMIMDAVP
;
A
#
# COMPACT_ATOMS: atom_id res chain seq x y z
N ARG A 1 -13.53 -10.17 17.62
CA ARG A 1 -13.02 -9.14 18.58
C ARG A 1 -13.64 -7.76 18.34
N ARG A 2 -13.85 -7.30 17.09
CA ARG A 2 -14.45 -6.00 16.75
C ARG A 2 -15.85 -5.81 17.32
N GLN A 3 -16.75 -6.78 17.13
CA GLN A 3 -18.11 -6.70 17.66
C GLN A 3 -18.14 -6.58 19.18
N ARG A 4 -17.26 -7.30 19.90
CA ARG A 4 -17.13 -7.18 21.35
C ARG A 4 -16.75 -5.78 21.80
N GLN A 5 -15.87 -5.13 21.06
CA GLN A 5 -15.42 -3.77 21.37
C GLN A 5 -16.51 -2.73 21.15
N MET A 6 -17.27 -2.85 20.05
CA MET A 6 -18.37 -1.92 19.73
C MET A 6 -19.58 -2.08 20.64
N CYS A 7 -19.84 -3.29 21.16
CA CYS A 7 -21.02 -3.59 21.99
C CYS A 7 -20.82 -3.34 23.49
N ILE A 8 -19.62 -3.02 23.96
CA ILE A 8 -19.37 -2.64 25.37
C ILE A 8 -20.01 -1.28 25.60
N ARG A 9 -21.10 -1.23 26.39
CA ARG A 9 -21.82 0.00 26.73
C ARG A 9 -21.20 0.69 27.94
N ASP A 10 -21.26 0.04 29.06
CA ASP A 10 -20.86 0.56 30.36
C ASP A 10 -19.78 -0.32 30.98
N SER A 11 -19.08 0.22 31.99
CA SER A 11 -18.10 -0.57 32.73
C SER A 11 -18.77 -1.75 33.41
N TRP A 12 -18.21 -2.96 33.20
CA TRP A 12 -18.62 -4.20 33.84
C TRP A 12 -20.03 -4.68 33.47
N GLU A 13 -20.48 -4.39 32.26
CA GLU A 13 -21.78 -4.83 31.77
C GLU A 13 -21.63 -5.41 30.34
N CYS A 14 -22.33 -6.53 30.07
CA CYS A 14 -22.48 -7.04 28.71
C CYS A 14 -23.60 -6.31 27.96
N ASN A 15 -23.65 -6.40 26.62
CA ASN A 15 -24.63 -5.67 25.82
C ASN A 15 -26.09 -6.03 26.14
N CYS A 16 -26.39 -7.31 26.43
CA CYS A 16 -27.75 -7.76 26.76
C CYS A 16 -28.15 -7.57 28.23
N GLY A 17 -27.25 -7.08 29.10
CA GLY A 17 -27.51 -6.85 30.51
C GLY A 17 -27.57 -8.11 31.41
N LYS A 18 -27.32 -9.31 30.85
CA LYS A 18 -27.32 -10.57 31.62
C LYS A 18 -26.26 -10.57 32.72
N TYR A 19 -25.07 -10.06 32.41
CA TYR A 19 -23.96 -9.95 33.35
C TYR A 19 -23.68 -8.48 33.62
N LYS A 20 -23.79 -8.10 34.89
CA LYS A 20 -23.49 -6.76 35.41
C LYS A 20 -22.60 -6.86 36.62
N ARG A 21 -21.80 -5.83 36.87
CA ARG A 21 -20.86 -5.67 38.00
C ARG A 21 -19.54 -6.40 37.85
N ILE A 22 -18.56 -5.93 38.60
CA ILE A 22 -17.15 -6.32 38.56
C ILE A 22 -16.88 -7.81 38.81
N ARG A 23 -17.79 -8.50 39.55
CA ARG A 23 -17.66 -9.94 39.86
C ARG A 23 -17.62 -10.82 38.60
N PHE A 24 -18.14 -10.32 37.47
CA PHE A 24 -18.14 -11.02 36.19
C PHE A 24 -17.02 -10.56 35.25
N ARG A 25 -16.00 -9.85 35.75
CA ARG A 25 -14.85 -9.38 34.97
C ARG A 25 -14.25 -10.48 34.11
N GLY A 26 -14.03 -10.20 32.84
CA GLY A 26 -13.43 -11.13 31.87
C GLY A 26 -14.36 -12.21 31.34
N LYS A 27 -15.59 -12.32 31.87
CA LYS A 27 -16.57 -13.30 31.39
C LYS A 27 -17.13 -12.84 30.04
N VAL A 28 -17.15 -13.76 29.07
CA VAL A 28 -17.82 -13.55 27.78
C VAL A 28 -19.28 -14.03 27.92
N CYS A 29 -20.24 -13.17 27.60
CA CYS A 29 -21.64 -13.49 27.67
C CYS A 29 -22.02 -14.49 26.55
N GLU A 30 -22.66 -15.61 26.90
CA GLU A 30 -23.09 -16.64 25.97
C GLU A 30 -24.16 -16.10 24.99
N LYS A 31 -25.02 -15.15 25.46
CA LYS A 31 -26.13 -14.61 24.68
C LYS A 31 -25.70 -13.55 23.68
N CYS A 32 -24.86 -12.58 24.07
CA CYS A 32 -24.49 -11.47 23.23
C CYS A 32 -23.01 -11.46 22.77
N GLY A 33 -22.21 -12.43 23.25
CA GLY A 33 -20.79 -12.56 22.88
C GLY A 33 -19.87 -11.44 23.42
N VAL A 34 -20.39 -10.50 24.22
CA VAL A 34 -19.64 -9.36 24.75
C VAL A 34 -18.91 -9.72 26.02
N GLU A 35 -17.64 -9.34 26.11
CA GLU A 35 -16.82 -9.49 27.31
C GLU A 35 -17.17 -8.42 28.35
N VAL A 36 -17.34 -8.83 29.59
CA VAL A 36 -17.58 -7.93 30.73
C VAL A 36 -16.25 -7.28 31.13
N THR A 37 -16.06 -6.03 30.76
CA THR A 37 -14.84 -5.28 31.00
C THR A 37 -15.12 -3.78 31.20
N ARG A 38 -14.09 -2.99 31.48
CA ARG A 38 -14.24 -1.53 31.62
C ARG A 38 -14.60 -0.88 30.31
N ALA A 39 -15.49 0.11 30.31
CA ALA A 39 -15.82 0.90 29.12
C ALA A 39 -14.61 1.59 28.50
N LYS A 40 -13.59 1.96 29.29
CA LYS A 40 -12.32 2.54 28.83
C LYS A 40 -11.58 1.69 27.81
N VAL A 41 -11.75 0.36 27.84
CA VAL A 41 -11.16 -0.57 26.87
C VAL A 41 -11.53 -0.24 25.42
N ARG A 42 -12.68 0.41 25.20
CA ARG A 42 -13.11 0.89 23.87
C ARG A 42 -12.12 1.88 23.25
N ARG A 43 -11.41 2.66 24.08
CA ARG A 43 -10.41 3.64 23.66
C ARG A 43 -8.98 3.09 23.65
N GLU A 44 -8.76 1.99 24.36
CA GLU A 44 -7.44 1.37 24.49
C GLU A 44 -7.20 0.27 23.44
N ARG A 45 -8.27 -0.44 23.05
CA ARG A 45 -8.17 -1.53 22.08
C ARG A 45 -8.19 -0.98 20.64
N MET A 46 -7.15 -1.28 19.88
CA MET A 46 -7.08 -0.99 18.47
C MET A 46 -7.86 -2.02 17.65
N GLY A 47 -8.62 -1.56 16.67
CA GLY A 47 -9.28 -2.39 15.66
C GLY A 47 -8.84 -1.95 14.27
N HIS A 48 -9.20 -2.70 13.23
CA HIS A 48 -8.97 -2.33 11.84
C HIS A 48 -10.13 -2.79 10.97
N ILE A 49 -10.31 -2.14 9.83
CA ILE A 49 -11.27 -2.54 8.79
C ILE A 49 -10.44 -3.03 7.61
N GLU A 50 -10.62 -4.29 7.22
CA GLU A 50 -10.03 -4.82 6.00
C GLU A 50 -10.75 -4.26 4.79
N LEU A 51 -9.99 -3.77 3.83
CA LEU A 51 -10.52 -3.24 2.58
C LEU A 51 -10.77 -4.39 1.60
N ALA A 52 -11.78 -4.23 0.74
CA ALA A 52 -12.07 -5.21 -0.31
C ALA A 52 -11.01 -5.22 -1.41
N ALA A 53 -10.31 -4.08 -1.60
CA ALA A 53 -9.19 -3.91 -2.53
C ALA A 53 -8.15 -2.99 -1.91
N PRO A 54 -6.86 -3.13 -2.26
CA PRO A 54 -5.81 -2.22 -1.82
C PRO A 54 -6.07 -0.78 -2.25
N VAL A 55 -5.69 0.18 -1.42
CA VAL A 55 -5.85 1.61 -1.69
C VAL A 55 -4.54 2.35 -1.45
N SER A 56 -4.16 3.21 -2.37
CA SER A 56 -2.98 4.07 -2.21
C SER A 56 -3.21 5.14 -1.16
N HIS A 57 -2.29 5.27 -0.20
CA HIS A 57 -2.35 6.32 0.80
C HIS A 57 -2.07 7.69 0.14
N ILE A 58 -2.98 8.63 0.32
CA ILE A 58 -2.94 9.95 -0.34
C ILE A 58 -1.67 10.74 -0.06
N TRP A 59 -1.09 10.64 1.13
CA TRP A 59 0.15 11.34 1.49
C TRP A 59 1.35 10.91 0.66
N TYR A 60 1.40 9.64 0.25
CA TYR A 60 2.49 9.10 -0.55
C TYR A 60 2.22 9.22 -2.05
N PHE A 61 0.95 9.36 -2.44
CA PHE A 61 0.54 9.56 -3.83
C PHE A 61 0.51 11.03 -4.23
N LYS A 62 -0.31 11.87 -3.56
CA LYS A 62 -0.49 13.31 -3.91
C LYS A 62 0.46 14.26 -3.19
N GLY A 63 1.38 13.75 -2.38
CA GLY A 63 2.45 14.57 -1.80
C GLY A 63 3.32 15.22 -2.87
N THR A 64 3.89 16.38 -2.57
CA THR A 64 4.83 17.05 -3.49
C THR A 64 6.22 17.08 -2.85
N PRO A 65 7.14 16.21 -3.31
CA PRO A 65 7.03 15.21 -4.38
C PRO A 65 6.30 13.91 -3.97
N SER A 66 5.70 13.20 -4.94
CA SER A 66 5.08 11.90 -4.71
C SER A 66 6.13 10.84 -4.32
N ARG A 67 6.00 10.23 -3.15
CA ARG A 67 6.95 9.21 -2.68
C ARG A 67 6.89 7.93 -3.52
N ILE A 68 5.68 7.49 -3.86
CA ILE A 68 5.46 6.34 -4.76
C ILE A 68 6.07 6.64 -6.14
N GLY A 69 5.83 7.86 -6.66
CA GLY A 69 6.39 8.26 -7.95
C GLY A 69 7.91 8.32 -7.96
N GLN A 70 8.54 8.76 -6.87
CA GLN A 70 10.01 8.76 -6.73
C GLN A 70 10.57 7.34 -6.63
N MET A 71 9.91 6.44 -5.89
CA MET A 71 10.35 5.05 -5.74
C MET A 71 10.34 4.31 -7.08
N LEU A 72 9.23 4.41 -7.83
CA LEU A 72 9.02 3.73 -9.11
C LEU A 72 9.60 4.48 -10.33
N ASP A 73 10.09 5.71 -10.15
CA ASP A 73 10.48 6.63 -11.23
C ASP A 73 9.33 6.91 -12.23
N ILE A 74 8.12 7.04 -11.70
CA ILE A 74 6.91 7.33 -12.49
C ILE A 74 6.47 8.76 -12.20
N SER A 75 6.11 9.51 -13.25
CA SER A 75 5.56 10.87 -13.06
C SER A 75 4.20 10.82 -12.35
N PRO A 76 3.85 11.85 -11.53
CA PRO A 76 2.60 11.89 -10.80
C PRO A 76 1.36 11.71 -11.69
N LYS A 77 1.37 12.30 -12.91
CA LYS A 77 0.27 12.16 -13.87
C LYS A 77 0.09 10.71 -14.33
N ARG A 78 1.19 10.04 -14.69
CA ARG A 78 1.15 8.62 -15.10
C ARG A 78 0.70 7.72 -13.97
N LEU A 79 1.14 7.99 -12.75
CA LEU A 79 0.71 7.27 -11.55
C LEU A 79 -0.79 7.46 -11.29
N GLU A 80 -1.31 8.68 -11.50
CA GLU A 80 -2.73 8.98 -11.39
C GLU A 80 -3.56 8.20 -12.41
N GLU A 81 -3.13 8.13 -13.67
CA GLU A 81 -3.80 7.36 -14.73
C GLU A 81 -3.93 5.87 -14.37
N VAL A 82 -2.95 5.28 -13.69
CA VAL A 82 -3.00 3.88 -13.23
C VAL A 82 -3.93 3.73 -12.02
N LEU A 83 -3.78 4.57 -11.01
CA LEU A 83 -4.55 4.48 -9.77
C LEU A 83 -6.05 4.73 -9.97
N TYR A 84 -6.43 5.57 -10.95
CA TYR A 84 -7.83 5.83 -11.32
C TYR A 84 -8.36 4.91 -12.43
N PHE A 85 -7.69 3.80 -12.70
CA PHE A 85 -8.12 2.77 -13.65
C PHE A 85 -8.32 3.29 -15.07
N THR A 86 -7.52 4.28 -15.50
CA THR A 86 -7.56 4.82 -16.85
C THR A 86 -6.62 4.06 -17.79
N LYS A 87 -5.46 3.62 -17.29
CA LYS A 87 -4.45 2.88 -18.06
C LYS A 87 -3.91 1.69 -17.29
N TYR A 88 -3.47 0.68 -18.04
CA TYR A 88 -2.71 -0.45 -17.51
C TYR A 88 -1.25 -0.07 -17.32
N ILE A 89 -0.58 -0.66 -16.33
CA ILE A 89 0.85 -0.59 -16.14
C ILE A 89 1.46 -1.97 -16.30
N VAL A 90 2.55 -2.07 -17.05
CA VAL A 90 3.29 -3.32 -17.22
C VAL A 90 4.13 -3.59 -15.97
N ILE A 91 3.83 -4.69 -15.31
CA ILE A 91 4.55 -5.17 -14.12
C ILE A 91 5.76 -5.99 -14.57
N ASP A 92 5.49 -7.02 -15.37
CA ASP A 92 6.53 -7.87 -15.96
C ASP A 92 6.31 -7.96 -17.47
N PRO A 93 7.27 -7.52 -18.30
CA PRO A 93 7.17 -7.62 -19.76
C PRO A 93 7.29 -9.06 -20.29
N GLY A 94 7.81 -10.02 -19.49
CA GLY A 94 7.99 -11.40 -19.91
C GLY A 94 8.75 -11.55 -21.24
N GLU A 95 8.21 -12.31 -22.18
CA GLU A 95 8.79 -12.50 -23.51
C GLU A 95 8.47 -11.37 -24.52
N ALA A 96 7.63 -10.43 -24.15
CA ALA A 96 7.21 -9.33 -25.01
C ALA A 96 8.29 -8.23 -25.09
N LYS A 97 9.28 -8.40 -25.96
CA LYS A 97 10.40 -7.47 -26.15
C LYS A 97 9.98 -6.03 -26.53
N GLU A 98 8.75 -5.86 -27.00
CA GLU A 98 8.18 -4.56 -27.35
C GLU A 98 7.71 -3.77 -26.13
N LEU A 99 7.57 -4.45 -24.97
CA LEU A 99 7.12 -3.86 -23.72
C LEU A 99 8.30 -3.61 -22.77
N SER A 100 8.23 -2.51 -22.05
CA SER A 100 9.17 -2.21 -20.97
C SER A 100 8.44 -2.15 -19.62
N LYS A 101 9.17 -2.50 -18.56
CA LYS A 101 8.66 -2.38 -17.19
C LYS A 101 8.22 -0.94 -16.93
N ASN A 102 7.13 -0.77 -16.19
CA ASN A 102 6.48 0.52 -15.88
C ASN A 102 5.92 1.26 -17.12
N GLN A 103 5.81 0.62 -18.28
CA GLN A 103 5.13 1.20 -19.43
C GLN A 103 3.63 1.26 -19.20
N LEU A 104 2.99 2.35 -19.61
CA LEU A 104 1.53 2.48 -19.58
C LEU A 104 0.97 2.03 -20.92
N LEU A 105 -0.12 1.27 -20.84
CA LEU A 105 -0.87 0.78 -21.99
C LEU A 105 -2.32 1.28 -21.90
N GLU A 106 -2.87 1.65 -23.03
CA GLU A 106 -4.30 1.87 -23.17
C GLU A 106 -5.04 0.52 -23.26
N GLU A 107 -6.32 0.52 -22.99
CA GLU A 107 -7.15 -0.70 -23.02
C GLU A 107 -7.06 -1.45 -24.35
N LYS A 108 -7.05 -0.71 -25.46
CA LYS A 108 -6.89 -1.30 -26.81
C LYS A 108 -5.52 -1.93 -27.01
N GLU A 109 -4.47 -1.26 -26.56
CA GLU A 109 -3.11 -1.79 -26.62
C GLU A 109 -2.96 -3.04 -25.75
N TYR A 110 -3.47 -3.00 -24.53
CA TYR A 110 -3.48 -4.15 -23.64
C TYR A 110 -4.20 -5.35 -24.28
N ALA A 111 -5.39 -5.15 -24.88
CA ALA A 111 -6.12 -6.21 -25.56
C ALA A 111 -5.33 -6.80 -26.73
N ASN A 112 -4.65 -5.96 -27.54
CA ASN A 112 -3.81 -6.40 -28.64
C ASN A 112 -2.61 -7.23 -28.13
N PHE A 113 -1.90 -6.75 -27.10
CA PHE A 113 -0.78 -7.48 -26.53
C PHE A 113 -1.25 -8.79 -25.85
N ARG A 114 -2.42 -8.77 -25.21
CA ARG A 114 -3.01 -9.97 -24.62
C ARG A 114 -3.35 -11.04 -25.67
N THR A 115 -3.81 -10.60 -26.85
CA THR A 115 -4.09 -11.50 -27.98
C THR A 115 -2.79 -12.05 -28.59
N LYS A 116 -1.73 -11.22 -28.66
CA LYS A 116 -0.45 -11.58 -29.26
C LYS A 116 0.43 -12.47 -28.39
N TYR A 117 0.51 -12.16 -27.08
CA TYR A 117 1.42 -12.82 -26.12
C TYR A 117 0.72 -13.64 -25.04
N GLY A 118 -0.62 -13.65 -25.01
CA GLY A 118 -1.40 -14.44 -24.05
C GLY A 118 -1.13 -14.03 -22.60
N SER A 119 -0.59 -14.98 -21.82
CA SER A 119 -0.25 -14.80 -20.38
C SER A 119 1.22 -14.51 -20.13
N ASP A 120 2.05 -14.40 -21.17
CA ASP A 120 3.50 -14.32 -21.03
C ASP A 120 3.98 -12.94 -20.51
N PHE A 121 3.11 -11.96 -20.45
CA PHE A 121 3.39 -10.68 -19.80
C PHE A 121 2.35 -10.39 -18.72
N LYS A 122 2.74 -9.65 -17.71
CA LYS A 122 1.87 -9.23 -16.61
C LYS A 122 1.68 -7.72 -16.62
N ALA A 123 0.43 -7.29 -16.71
CA ALA A 123 0.06 -5.89 -16.55
C ALA A 123 -1.20 -5.80 -15.69
N GLY A 124 -1.35 -4.71 -14.96
CA GLY A 124 -2.46 -4.51 -14.05
C GLY A 124 -2.89 -3.05 -13.97
N MET A 125 -3.95 -2.79 -13.23
CA MET A 125 -4.49 -1.45 -12.97
C MET A 125 -4.65 -1.22 -11.47
N GLY A 126 -4.76 0.04 -11.10
CA GLY A 126 -5.08 0.44 -9.73
C GLY A 126 -3.94 0.27 -8.73
N ALA A 127 -4.29 0.36 -7.46
CA ALA A 127 -3.33 0.30 -6.36
C ALA A 127 -2.70 -1.09 -6.19
N GLU A 128 -3.38 -2.15 -6.60
CA GLU A 128 -2.87 -3.52 -6.55
C GLU A 128 -1.63 -3.70 -7.44
N ALA A 129 -1.70 -3.22 -8.69
CA ALA A 129 -0.57 -3.25 -9.60
C ALA A 129 0.64 -2.44 -9.09
N ILE A 130 0.37 -1.28 -8.50
CA ILE A 130 1.42 -0.46 -7.88
C ILE A 130 2.03 -1.16 -6.67
N LYS A 131 1.21 -1.87 -5.87
CA LYS A 131 1.69 -2.65 -4.73
C LYS A 131 2.65 -3.75 -5.17
N GLU A 132 2.31 -4.50 -6.20
CA GLU A 132 3.20 -5.53 -6.77
C GLU A 132 4.52 -4.94 -7.24
N LEU A 133 4.49 -3.84 -7.99
CA LEU A 133 5.72 -3.16 -8.42
C LEU A 133 6.60 -2.70 -7.25
N LEU A 134 5.98 -2.24 -6.15
CA LEU A 134 6.72 -1.83 -4.95
C LEU A 134 7.30 -3.03 -4.19
N GLN A 135 6.64 -4.20 -4.21
CA GLN A 135 7.13 -5.44 -3.61
C GLN A 135 8.35 -6.02 -4.33
N GLU A 136 8.43 -5.82 -5.65
CA GLU A 136 9.56 -6.29 -6.46
C GLU A 136 10.83 -5.46 -6.31
N ILE A 137 10.75 -4.29 -5.65
CA ILE A 137 11.91 -3.40 -5.48
C ILE A 137 12.88 -3.98 -4.45
N ASP A 138 14.08 -4.25 -4.88
CA ASP A 138 15.23 -4.48 -4.00
C ASP A 138 15.87 -3.12 -3.67
N LEU A 139 15.65 -2.65 -2.45
CA LEU A 139 16.12 -1.34 -2.01
C LEU A 139 17.65 -1.20 -2.00
N GLU A 140 18.37 -2.29 -1.67
CA GLU A 140 19.83 -2.27 -1.61
C GLU A 140 20.43 -2.10 -3.01
N LYS A 141 19.93 -2.90 -3.98
CA LYS A 141 20.34 -2.78 -5.39
C LYS A 141 20.01 -1.42 -5.97
N LEU A 142 18.77 -0.95 -5.73
CA LEU A 142 18.34 0.36 -6.22
C LEU A 142 19.20 1.50 -5.63
N SER A 143 19.57 1.41 -4.35
CA SER A 143 20.48 2.40 -3.73
C SER A 143 21.86 2.38 -4.38
N ALA A 144 22.43 1.19 -4.67
CA ALA A 144 23.71 1.05 -5.33
C ALA A 144 23.69 1.64 -6.76
N GLU A 145 22.67 1.27 -7.55
CA GLU A 145 22.47 1.79 -8.91
C GLU A 145 22.36 3.32 -8.94
N LEU A 146 21.57 3.90 -8.04
CA LEU A 146 21.40 5.34 -7.94
C LEU A 146 22.68 6.06 -7.54
N LYS A 147 23.53 5.47 -6.69
CA LYS A 147 24.85 6.00 -6.31
C LYS A 147 25.81 5.98 -7.50
N GLU A 148 25.81 4.91 -8.28
CA GLU A 148 26.61 4.82 -9.51
C GLU A 148 26.17 5.86 -10.56
N GLU A 149 24.86 5.96 -10.83
CA GLU A 149 24.33 6.98 -11.73
C GLU A 149 24.66 8.42 -11.26
N LEU A 150 24.62 8.65 -9.94
CA LEU A 150 24.93 9.94 -9.36
C LEU A 150 26.42 10.30 -9.55
N SER A 151 27.31 9.33 -9.44
CA SER A 151 28.76 9.52 -9.66
C SER A 151 29.07 9.82 -11.13
N ALA A 152 28.32 9.21 -12.06
CA ALA A 152 28.46 9.44 -13.48
C ALA A 152 27.85 10.79 -13.95
N THR A 153 26.89 11.34 -13.18
CA THR A 153 26.17 12.57 -13.55
C THR A 153 26.82 13.79 -12.88
N GLN A 154 27.52 14.62 -13.64
CA GLN A 154 28.29 15.72 -13.08
C GLN A 154 27.45 16.88 -12.54
N GLN A 155 26.48 17.41 -13.27
CA GLN A 155 25.62 18.53 -12.85
C GLN A 155 24.27 18.58 -13.58
N GLY A 156 23.30 19.33 -13.04
CA GLY A 156 22.03 19.64 -13.67
C GLY A 156 20.79 19.11 -12.94
N GLN A 157 19.63 19.33 -13.53
CA GLN A 157 18.33 18.91 -12.96
C GLN A 157 18.22 17.39 -12.76
N LYS A 158 18.89 16.60 -13.62
CA LYS A 158 18.95 15.14 -13.49
C LYS A 158 19.59 14.72 -12.17
N ARG A 159 20.72 15.36 -11.80
CA ARG A 159 21.40 15.08 -10.53
C ARG A 159 20.52 15.38 -9.32
N VAL A 160 19.81 16.51 -9.35
CA VAL A 160 18.88 16.88 -8.27
C VAL A 160 17.73 15.86 -8.13
N LYS A 161 17.21 15.37 -9.28
CA LYS A 161 16.17 14.33 -9.27
C LYS A 161 16.71 13.02 -8.68
N LEU A 162 17.91 12.60 -9.07
CA LEU A 162 18.56 11.39 -8.53
C LEU A 162 18.82 11.49 -7.03
N LEU A 163 19.33 12.64 -6.56
CA LEU A 163 19.52 12.87 -5.12
C LEU A 163 18.23 12.72 -4.33
N LYS A 164 17.16 13.41 -4.76
CA LYS A 164 15.85 13.31 -4.10
C LYS A 164 15.29 11.89 -4.10
N ARG A 165 15.57 11.11 -5.15
CA ARG A 165 15.18 9.71 -5.22
C ARG A 165 15.99 8.86 -4.27
N LEU A 166 17.31 9.05 -4.24
CA LEU A 166 18.22 8.36 -3.33
C LEU A 166 17.86 8.61 -1.87
N ASP A 167 17.58 9.87 -1.49
CA ASP A 167 17.16 10.22 -0.13
C ASP A 167 15.94 9.42 0.34
N VAL A 168 14.96 9.21 -0.56
CA VAL A 168 13.77 8.41 -0.24
C VAL A 168 14.13 6.93 -0.06
N VAL A 169 14.93 6.37 -0.97
CA VAL A 169 15.35 4.95 -0.88
C VAL A 169 16.15 4.70 0.38
N GLU A 170 17.08 5.59 0.73
CA GLU A 170 17.86 5.47 1.95
C GLU A 170 17.01 5.61 3.22
N ALA A 171 16.01 6.51 3.21
CA ALA A 171 15.07 6.62 4.32
C ALA A 171 14.28 5.32 4.56
N PHE A 172 13.87 4.62 3.50
CA PHE A 172 13.23 3.30 3.62
C PHE A 172 14.20 2.23 4.15
N LEU A 173 15.44 2.21 3.66
CA LEU A 173 16.49 1.30 4.15
C LEU A 173 16.78 1.49 5.64
N GLN A 174 17.00 2.74 6.07
CA GLN A 174 17.35 3.06 7.47
C GLN A 174 16.19 2.79 8.44
N SER A 175 14.93 3.02 7.99
CA SER A 175 13.75 2.80 8.81
C SER A 175 13.26 1.35 8.82
N HIS A 176 13.83 0.47 7.99
CA HIS A 176 13.36 -0.90 7.76
C HIS A 176 11.89 -1.00 7.38
N ASN A 177 11.31 0.08 6.83
CA ASN A 177 9.96 0.07 6.30
C ASN A 177 9.96 -0.50 4.88
N ARG A 178 8.87 -1.19 4.54
CA ARG A 178 8.70 -1.74 3.20
C ARG A 178 7.95 -0.76 2.30
N PRO A 179 8.40 -0.56 1.03
CA PRO A 179 7.75 0.36 0.11
C PRO A 179 6.27 0.05 -0.14
N GLU A 180 5.90 -1.23 -0.16
CA GLU A 180 4.51 -1.66 -0.37
C GLU A 180 3.54 -1.20 0.74
N TRP A 181 4.03 -0.81 1.91
CA TRP A 181 3.17 -0.28 2.98
C TRP A 181 2.58 1.09 2.67
N MET A 182 3.05 1.76 1.61
CA MET A 182 2.41 2.96 1.07
C MET A 182 1.04 2.66 0.45
N ILE A 183 0.75 1.40 0.19
CA ILE A 183 -0.54 0.88 -0.26
C ILE A 183 -1.19 0.16 0.91
N MET A 184 -2.41 0.55 1.26
CA MET A 184 -3.12 0.07 2.44
C MET A 184 -4.10 -1.04 2.08
N ASP A 185 -4.07 -2.13 2.84
CA ASP A 185 -5.07 -3.21 2.77
C ASP A 185 -6.11 -3.09 3.90
N ALA A 186 -5.80 -2.31 4.93
CA ALA A 186 -6.67 -2.12 6.08
C ALA A 186 -6.57 -0.68 6.61
N VAL A 187 -7.66 -0.22 7.20
CA VAL A 187 -7.76 1.09 7.87
C VAL A 187 -7.96 0.89 9.36
N PRO A 188 -7.24 1.63 10.24
CA PRO A 188 -7.40 1.57 11.70
C PRO A 188 -8.75 2.07 12.21
#